data_10d60337cbfa138e5944ec916a5bb99e
#
_entry.id   10d60337cbfa138e5944ec916a5bb99e
#
_cell.length_a   1.000
_cell.length_b   1.000
_cell.length_c   1.000
_cell.angle_alpha   90.00
_cell.angle_beta   90.00
_cell.angle_gamma   90.00
#
_symmetry.space_group_name_H-M   'P 1'
#
loop_
_entity.id
_entity.type
_entity.pdbx_description
1 polymer ?
#
loop_
_entity_poly.entity_id
_entity_poly.type
_entity_poly.pdbx_seq_one_letter_code
_entity_poly.pdbx_strand_id
1 'polypeptide(L)'
;FRSIIYSDKEPLINMITWYGLDKISHFGGDEIEVWNCIIFLRSKHRPDCYYTPKEKGLLISPAVAEMGGIFPIVREEDMDKLNAKKLTEIYKEISLSPQQLNTLCDQLFKKK
;
A
#
# COMPACT_ATOMS: atom_id res chain seq x y z
N PHE A 1 -8.19 -7.03 -13.96
CA PHE A 1 -7.69 -6.10 -12.94
C PHE A 1 -8.66 -5.97 -11.78
N ARG A 2 -9.90 -5.58 -12.06
CA ARG A 2 -10.93 -5.37 -11.03
C ARG A 2 -11.22 -6.63 -10.20
N SER A 3 -11.34 -7.78 -10.83
CA SER A 3 -11.61 -9.05 -10.14
C SER A 3 -10.48 -9.54 -9.23
N ILE A 4 -9.26 -9.05 -9.46
CA ILE A 4 -8.09 -9.45 -8.69
C ILE A 4 -7.88 -8.54 -7.48
N ILE A 5 -8.25 -7.26 -7.59
CA ILE A 5 -7.89 -6.22 -6.63
C ILE A 5 -9.06 -5.79 -5.76
N TYR A 6 -10.29 -5.94 -6.24
CA TYR A 6 -11.47 -5.57 -5.49
C TYR A 6 -12.09 -6.80 -4.82
N SER A 7 -12.29 -6.71 -3.53
CA SER A 7 -13.28 -7.54 -2.87
C SER A 7 -14.69 -7.03 -3.22
N ASP A 8 -15.70 -7.85 -3.02
CA ASP A 8 -17.10 -7.47 -3.30
C ASP A 8 -17.57 -6.24 -2.50
N LYS A 9 -16.82 -5.85 -1.48
CA LYS A 9 -17.22 -4.83 -0.52
C LYS A 9 -16.31 -3.60 -0.47
N GLU A 10 -15.00 -3.76 -0.70
CA GLU A 10 -14.03 -2.67 -0.54
C GLU A 10 -12.91 -2.77 -1.57
N PRO A 11 -12.44 -1.63 -2.11
CA PRO A 11 -11.27 -1.62 -2.97
C PRO A 11 -10.01 -1.91 -2.15
N LEU A 12 -9.18 -2.84 -2.64
CA LEU A 12 -7.91 -3.20 -2.02
C LEU A 12 -6.73 -2.44 -2.64
N ILE A 13 -6.91 -1.15 -2.83
CA ILE A 13 -5.92 -0.25 -3.43
C ILE A 13 -5.79 1.03 -2.60
N ASN A 14 -4.56 1.44 -2.33
CA ASN A 14 -4.24 2.81 -1.97
C ASN A 14 -3.38 3.43 -3.08
N MET A 15 -3.54 4.72 -3.33
CA MET A 15 -2.84 5.40 -4.41
C MET A 15 -2.37 6.78 -3.98
N ILE A 16 -1.14 7.11 -4.34
CA ILE A 16 -0.57 8.45 -4.18
C ILE A 16 -0.23 8.98 -5.57
N THR A 17 -0.73 10.16 -5.88
CA THR A 17 -0.44 10.83 -7.14
C THR A 17 0.13 12.22 -6.89
N TRP A 18 1.04 12.64 -7.75
CA TRP A 18 1.51 14.01 -7.76
C TRP A 18 1.82 14.46 -9.19
N TYR A 19 1.71 15.75 -9.39
CA TYR A 19 1.98 16.41 -10.66
C TYR A 19 3.26 17.22 -10.57
N GLY A 20 4.07 17.18 -11.61
CA GLY A 20 5.32 17.92 -11.63
C GLY A 20 6.03 17.89 -12.97
N LEU A 21 7.20 18.50 -12.99
CA LEU A 21 8.12 18.44 -14.12
C LEU A 21 9.09 17.28 -13.92
N ASP A 22 9.28 16.49 -14.96
CA ASP A 22 10.23 15.39 -14.94
C ASP A 22 11.01 15.33 -16.25
N LYS A 23 12.23 14.82 -16.19
CA LYS A 23 13.07 14.57 -17.36
C LYS A 23 12.94 13.13 -17.77
N ILE A 24 12.35 12.92 -18.92
CA ILE A 24 12.17 11.57 -19.46
C ILE A 24 13.10 11.38 -20.65
N SER A 25 13.95 10.37 -20.58
CA SER A 25 14.94 10.06 -21.62
C SER A 25 14.34 9.83 -23.00
N HIS A 26 13.11 9.34 -23.08
CA HIS A 26 12.40 9.15 -24.35
C HIS A 26 12.15 10.45 -25.13
N PHE A 27 12.15 11.57 -24.42
CA PHE A 27 11.89 12.89 -24.99
C PHE A 27 13.17 13.73 -25.09
N GLY A 28 14.34 13.08 -25.28
CA GLY A 28 15.62 13.76 -25.40
C GLY A 28 16.15 14.41 -24.13
N GLY A 29 15.59 14.05 -22.95
CA GLY A 29 15.96 14.64 -21.68
C GLY A 29 15.31 16.00 -21.40
N ASP A 30 14.37 16.46 -22.24
CA ASP A 30 13.60 17.67 -22.01
C ASP A 30 12.66 17.50 -20.81
N GLU A 31 12.42 18.60 -20.08
CA GLU A 31 11.44 18.63 -19.01
C GLU A 31 10.02 18.60 -19.60
N ILE A 32 9.21 17.66 -19.14
CA ILE A 32 7.80 17.57 -19.49
C ILE A 32 6.94 17.53 -18.25
N GLU A 33 5.72 18.01 -18.37
CA GLU A 33 4.71 17.90 -17.32
C GLU A 33 4.17 16.46 -17.26
N VAL A 34 4.29 15.84 -16.09
CA VAL A 34 3.86 14.45 -15.89
C VAL A 34 3.05 14.28 -14.60
N TRP A 35 2.14 13.34 -14.66
CA TRP A 35 1.51 12.78 -13.49
C TRP A 35 2.29 11.55 -13.03
N ASN A 36 2.70 11.55 -11.78
CA ASN A 36 3.31 10.41 -11.14
C ASN A 36 2.28 9.70 -10.27
N CYS A 37 2.36 8.38 -10.22
CA CYS A 37 1.41 7.58 -9.47
C CYS A 37 2.11 6.38 -8.83
N ILE A 38 1.92 6.21 -7.51
CA ILE A 38 2.29 4.99 -6.81
C ILE A 38 1.01 4.29 -6.38
N ILE A 39 0.88 3.03 -6.78
CA ILE A 39 -0.26 2.19 -6.44
C ILE A 39 0.18 1.12 -5.47
N PHE A 40 -0.43 1.11 -4.28
CA PHE A 40 -0.23 0.08 -3.27
C PHE A 40 -1.34 -0.94 -3.37
N LEU A 41 -1.01 -2.13 -3.83
CA LEU A 41 -1.95 -3.24 -3.95
C LEU A 41 -2.03 -4.00 -2.62
N ARG A 42 -3.24 -4.23 -2.16
CA ARG A 42 -3.52 -4.76 -0.84
C ARG A 42 -4.13 -6.15 -0.92
N SER A 43 -3.74 -7.02 0.01
CA SER A 43 -4.36 -8.35 0.17
C SER A 43 -5.56 -8.29 1.11
N LYS A 44 -5.57 -7.35 2.06
CA LYS A 44 -6.68 -7.11 2.98
C LYS A 44 -6.69 -5.68 3.52
N HIS A 45 -7.83 -5.26 4.00
CA HIS A 45 -8.07 -3.89 4.44
C HIS A 45 -7.38 -3.57 5.77
N ARG A 46 -7.45 -4.49 6.73
CA ARG A 46 -6.89 -4.31 8.08
C ARG A 46 -6.08 -5.51 8.52
N PRO A 47 -4.99 -5.29 9.29
CA PRO A 47 -4.23 -6.40 9.85
C PRO A 47 -5.03 -7.08 11.00
N ASP A 48 -4.69 -8.32 11.30
CA ASP A 48 -5.36 -9.09 12.36
C ASP A 48 -5.26 -8.43 13.74
N CYS A 49 -4.16 -7.70 14.00
CA CYS A 49 -3.98 -6.99 15.25
C CYS A 49 -5.02 -5.89 15.50
N TYR A 50 -5.69 -5.40 14.46
CA TYR A 50 -6.80 -4.45 14.60
C TYR A 50 -8.00 -5.06 15.34
N TYR A 51 -8.28 -6.34 15.10
CA TYR A 51 -9.41 -7.06 15.67
C TYR A 51 -9.08 -7.76 17.01
N THR A 52 -7.81 -7.76 17.38
CA THR A 52 -7.35 -8.39 18.63
C THR A 52 -7.73 -7.52 19.84
N PRO A 53 -8.07 -8.10 21.00
CA PRO A 53 -8.37 -7.34 22.21
C PRO A 53 -7.29 -6.32 22.57
N LYS A 54 -7.73 -5.21 23.18
CA LYS A 54 -6.93 -4.00 23.45
C LYS A 54 -5.53 -4.27 24.03
N GLU A 55 -5.43 -5.21 24.94
CA GLU A 55 -4.16 -5.52 25.65
C GLU A 55 -3.10 -6.12 24.72
N LYS A 56 -3.51 -6.86 23.70
CA LYS A 56 -2.64 -7.56 22.75
C LYS A 56 -2.69 -7.01 21.33
N GLY A 57 -3.69 -6.19 21.05
CA GLY A 57 -3.94 -5.64 19.73
C GLY A 57 -3.32 -4.28 19.50
N LEU A 58 -3.43 -3.82 18.26
CA LEU A 58 -3.07 -2.47 17.82
C LEU A 58 -4.24 -1.87 17.06
N LEU A 59 -4.69 -0.68 17.45
CA LEU A 59 -5.75 0.01 16.72
C LEU A 59 -5.15 0.71 15.48
N ILE A 60 -4.76 -0.09 14.50
CA ILE A 60 -4.18 0.37 13.24
C ILE A 60 -5.05 -0.09 12.08
N SER A 61 -5.51 0.87 11.28
CA SER A 61 -6.26 0.62 10.05
C SER A 61 -5.54 1.31 8.89
N PRO A 62 -4.47 0.70 8.34
CA PRO A 62 -3.66 1.36 7.35
C PRO A 62 -4.45 1.77 6.10
N ALA A 63 -4.28 3.03 5.73
CA ALA A 63 -4.84 3.62 4.52
C ALA A 63 -3.71 4.31 3.72
N VAL A 64 -4.01 5.33 2.96
CA VAL A 64 -3.02 5.97 2.10
C VAL A 64 -1.88 6.64 2.87
N ALA A 65 -2.15 7.23 4.03
CA ALA A 65 -1.12 7.88 4.85
C ALA A 65 -0.10 6.87 5.37
N GLU A 66 -0.59 5.76 5.91
CA GLU A 66 0.24 4.69 6.43
C GLU A 66 1.05 4.00 5.32
N MET A 67 0.44 3.78 4.16
CA MET A 67 1.18 3.24 3.01
C MET A 67 2.26 4.21 2.51
N GLY A 68 2.10 5.51 2.72
CA GLY A 68 3.11 6.54 2.49
C GLY A 68 4.15 6.70 3.59
N GLY A 69 4.03 5.92 4.68
CA GLY A 69 5.02 5.90 5.76
C GLY A 69 4.66 6.75 6.99
N ILE A 70 3.46 7.31 7.07
CA ILE A 70 3.00 8.10 8.21
C ILE A 70 1.98 7.31 9.00
N PHE A 71 2.34 6.86 10.21
CA PHE A 71 1.48 6.07 11.08
C PHE A 71 0.92 6.92 12.23
N PRO A 72 -0.33 7.39 12.14
CA PRO A 72 -1.01 7.99 13.27
C PRO A 72 -1.30 6.94 14.35
N ILE A 73 -0.87 7.21 15.56
CA ILE A 73 -1.16 6.34 16.71
C ILE A 73 -2.34 6.93 17.46
N VAL A 74 -3.44 6.19 17.50
CA VAL A 74 -4.71 6.67 18.05
C VAL A 74 -4.77 6.48 19.57
N ARG A 75 -4.12 5.45 20.11
CA ARG A 75 -4.10 5.14 21.53
C ARG A 75 -2.68 5.22 22.07
N GLU A 76 -2.51 5.88 23.22
CA GLU A 76 -1.22 6.04 23.86
C GLU A 76 -0.55 4.69 24.17
N GLU A 77 -1.32 3.73 24.63
CA GLU A 77 -0.85 2.37 24.96
C GLU A 77 -0.32 1.60 23.73
N ASP A 78 -0.62 2.03 22.53
CA ASP A 78 -0.12 1.39 21.31
C ASP A 78 1.28 1.92 20.91
N MET A 79 1.73 3.02 21.48
CA MET A 79 3.03 3.61 21.16
C MET A 79 4.19 2.64 21.42
N ASP A 80 4.16 1.98 22.56
CA ASP A 80 5.22 1.06 22.95
C ASP A 80 5.17 -0.28 22.19
N LYS A 81 4.04 -0.60 21.58
CA LYS A 81 3.86 -1.83 20.81
C LYS A 81 4.32 -1.70 19.36
N LEU A 82 4.45 -0.48 18.87
CA LEU A 82 4.78 -0.21 17.48
C LEU A 82 6.28 0.02 17.32
N ASN A 83 6.93 -0.83 16.53
CA ASN A 83 8.33 -0.74 16.18
C ASN A 83 8.54 -1.16 14.72
N ALA A 84 9.77 -1.02 14.22
CA ALA A 84 10.08 -1.35 12.82
C ALA A 84 9.73 -2.79 12.44
N LYS A 85 9.96 -3.74 13.35
CA LYS A 85 9.60 -5.15 13.13
C LYS A 85 8.10 -5.33 13.00
N LYS A 86 7.33 -4.74 13.92
CA LYS A 86 5.86 -4.82 13.90
C LYS A 86 5.26 -4.15 12.67
N LEU A 87 5.80 -3.00 12.27
CA LEU A 87 5.40 -2.32 11.04
C LEU A 87 5.67 -3.18 9.80
N THR A 88 6.84 -3.82 9.72
CA THR A 88 7.16 -4.73 8.62
C THR A 88 6.19 -5.91 8.55
N GLU A 89 5.83 -6.49 9.67
CA GLU A 89 4.83 -7.56 9.76
C GLU A 89 3.47 -7.10 9.26
N ILE A 90 3.02 -5.90 9.68
CA ILE A 90 1.76 -5.30 9.25
C ILE A 90 1.75 -5.07 7.73
N TYR A 91 2.80 -4.47 7.17
CA TYR A 91 2.90 -4.25 5.74
C TYR A 91 2.87 -5.55 4.93
N LYS A 92 3.59 -6.57 5.38
CA LYS A 92 3.58 -7.90 4.73
C LYS A 92 2.19 -8.53 4.76
N GLU A 93 1.49 -8.39 5.86
CA GLU A 93 0.15 -8.95 6.05
C GLU A 93 -0.90 -8.31 5.13
N ILE A 94 -0.87 -6.99 5.00
CA ILE A 94 -1.89 -6.24 4.25
C ILE A 94 -1.57 -6.04 2.77
N SER A 95 -0.35 -6.33 2.34
CA SER A 95 0.11 -6.16 0.96
C SER A 95 0.03 -7.48 0.18
N LEU A 96 0.03 -7.40 -1.15
CA LEU A 96 0.23 -8.59 -1.97
C LEU A 96 1.61 -9.18 -1.72
N SER A 97 1.70 -10.52 -1.75
CA SER A 97 3.00 -11.19 -1.74
C SER A 97 3.76 -10.91 -3.04
N PRO A 98 5.10 -11.06 -3.05
CA PRO A 98 5.88 -10.90 -4.28
C PRO A 98 5.40 -11.79 -5.43
N GLN A 99 4.97 -13.04 -5.13
CA GLN A 99 4.42 -13.94 -6.14
C GLN A 99 3.10 -13.44 -6.72
N GLN A 100 2.20 -12.96 -5.86
CA GLN A 100 0.91 -12.40 -6.31
C GLN A 100 1.13 -11.15 -7.17
N LEU A 101 2.07 -10.29 -6.77
CA LEU A 101 2.41 -9.09 -7.53
C LEU A 101 2.99 -9.45 -8.90
N ASN A 102 3.93 -10.38 -8.95
CA ASN A 102 4.53 -10.84 -10.20
C ASN A 102 3.48 -11.45 -11.14
N THR A 103 2.60 -12.29 -10.62
CA THR A 103 1.50 -12.87 -11.39
C THR A 103 0.60 -11.79 -11.98
N LEU A 104 0.26 -10.77 -11.18
CA LEU A 104 -0.56 -9.65 -11.64
C LEU A 104 0.15 -8.86 -12.74
N CYS A 105 1.43 -8.54 -12.56
CA CYS A 105 2.23 -7.83 -13.56
C CYS A 105 2.31 -8.62 -14.86
N ASP A 106 2.53 -9.93 -14.79
CA ASP A 106 2.57 -10.78 -15.98
C ASP A 106 1.24 -10.78 -16.74
N GLN A 107 0.12 -10.79 -16.02
CA GLN A 107 -1.21 -10.70 -16.62
C GLN A 107 -1.49 -9.35 -17.28
N LEU A 108 -1.04 -8.26 -16.66
CA LEU A 108 -1.30 -6.91 -17.16
C LEU A 108 -0.38 -6.51 -18.32
N PHE A 109 0.87 -6.93 -18.29
CA PHE A 109 1.90 -6.52 -19.24
C PHE A 109 2.32 -7.63 -20.21
N LYS A 110 1.67 -8.76 -20.18
CA LYS A 110 1.94 -9.85 -21.10
C LYS A 110 1.63 -9.37 -22.53
N LYS A 111 2.65 -9.35 -23.37
CA LYS A 111 2.46 -9.09 -24.81
C LYS A 111 1.70 -10.27 -25.43
N LYS A 112 0.61 -9.94 -26.06
CA LYS A 112 -0.13 -10.93 -26.88
C LYS A 112 0.67 -11.32 -28.11
#